data_70ef0d452d3ca6b4506285bc7a3efe46
#
_entry.id   70ef0d452d3ca6b4506285bc7a3efe46
#
_cell.length_a   1.000
_cell.length_b   1.000
_cell.length_c   1.000
_cell.angle_alpha   90.00
_cell.angle_beta   90.00
_cell.angle_gamma   90.00
#
_symmetry.space_group_name_H-M   'P 1'
#
loop_
_entity.id
_entity.type
_entity.pdbx_description
1 polymer ?
#
loop_
_entity_poly.entity_id
_entity_poly.type
_entity_poly.pdbx_seq_one_letter_code
_entity_poly.pdbx_strand_id
1 'polypeptide(L)'
;MSQPLILGRFSIGIGDRFAHQAQAQLRACQLALEQGVEIIPVWNKSNREHSIIGSEPGATRAAADTAVKALGWAAPHFLDADHIRLETVGRFLPHCDFYTIDVADFIGQPAAPEAVEAFLQRHPELIGTQVVPGIAEPLVTTREDIRHIAAQFLKATQEAGTLYRH
;
A
#
# COMPACT_ATOMS: atom_id res chain seq x y z
N MET A 1 -0.30 19.65 -13.11
CA MET A 1 0.15 18.70 -12.06
C MET A 1 -0.99 18.58 -11.06
N SER A 2 -1.55 17.40 -10.86
CA SER A 2 -2.55 17.16 -9.82
C SER A 2 -1.93 17.40 -8.44
N GLN A 3 -2.66 18.03 -7.53
CA GLN A 3 -2.20 18.14 -6.15
C GLN A 3 -2.05 16.71 -5.55
N PRO A 4 -1.03 16.49 -4.70
CA PRO A 4 -0.87 15.20 -4.05
C PRO A 4 -2.11 14.90 -3.19
N LEU A 5 -2.58 13.66 -3.26
CA LEU A 5 -3.63 13.18 -2.38
C LEU A 5 -3.10 13.14 -0.94
N ILE A 6 -3.83 13.76 -0.03
CA ILE A 6 -3.46 13.81 1.39
C ILE A 6 -4.50 13.00 2.16
N LEU A 7 -4.06 11.91 2.78
CA LEU A 7 -4.85 11.18 3.77
C LEU A 7 -5.03 12.05 5.01
N GLY A 8 -6.23 12.01 5.60
CA GLY A 8 -6.44 12.54 6.93
C GLY A 8 -5.69 11.75 8.01
N ARG A 9 -5.77 12.23 9.24
CA ARG A 9 -5.05 11.62 10.37
C ARG A 9 -5.38 10.15 10.58
N PHE A 10 -6.63 9.76 10.36
CA PHE A 10 -7.09 8.39 10.46
C PHE A 10 -7.78 7.96 9.18
N SER A 11 -7.36 6.84 8.63
CA SER A 11 -8.00 6.18 7.50
C SER A 11 -8.11 4.68 7.78
N ILE A 12 -9.07 4.03 7.14
CA ILE A 12 -9.28 2.60 7.29
C ILE A 12 -9.46 1.94 5.93
N GLY A 13 -8.64 0.93 5.66
CA GLY A 13 -8.82 0.05 4.51
C GLY A 13 -10.07 -0.83 4.70
N ILE A 14 -10.96 -0.79 3.74
CA ILE A 14 -12.25 -1.50 3.81
C ILE A 14 -12.33 -2.46 2.63
N GLY A 15 -12.16 -3.76 2.89
CA GLY A 15 -12.32 -4.81 1.89
C GLY A 15 -13.78 -5.24 1.76
N ASP A 16 -14.21 -5.43 0.52
CA ASP A 16 -15.52 -6.04 0.20
C ASP A 16 -15.35 -6.95 -1.03
N ARG A 17 -15.11 -8.22 -0.76
CA ARG A 17 -14.84 -9.21 -1.81
C ARG A 17 -15.93 -9.27 -2.87
N PHE A 18 -17.19 -9.13 -2.48
CA PHE A 18 -18.34 -9.25 -3.37
C PHE A 18 -18.85 -7.91 -3.90
N ALA A 19 -18.30 -6.78 -3.44
CA ALA A 19 -18.69 -5.42 -3.82
C ALA A 19 -20.20 -5.11 -3.58
N HIS A 20 -20.73 -5.57 -2.46
CA HIS A 20 -22.14 -5.36 -2.08
C HIS A 20 -22.33 -4.51 -0.82
N GLN A 21 -21.26 -4.23 -0.07
CA GLN A 21 -21.33 -3.65 1.26
C GLN A 21 -20.87 -2.18 1.34
N ALA A 22 -20.54 -1.56 0.22
CA ALA A 22 -19.95 -0.20 0.22
C ALA A 22 -20.79 0.81 1.02
N GLN A 23 -22.11 0.77 0.88
CA GLN A 23 -23.02 1.66 1.62
C GLN A 23 -23.03 1.36 3.13
N ALA A 24 -23.07 0.09 3.52
CA ALA A 24 -23.04 -0.29 4.95
C ALA A 24 -21.71 0.08 5.60
N GLN A 25 -20.61 -0.11 4.89
CA GLN A 25 -19.26 0.27 5.33
C GLN A 25 -19.13 1.80 5.51
N LEU A 26 -19.65 2.58 4.55
CA LEU A 26 -19.65 4.03 4.67
C LEU A 26 -20.54 4.53 5.80
N ARG A 27 -21.70 3.86 6.03
CA ARG A 27 -22.56 4.18 7.18
C ARG A 27 -21.85 3.98 8.52
N ALA A 28 -20.97 3.00 8.64
CA ALA A 28 -20.15 2.84 9.83
C ALA A 28 -19.19 4.03 10.05
N CYS A 29 -18.58 4.56 8.99
CA CYS A 29 -17.75 5.77 9.07
C CYS A 29 -18.59 7.00 9.44
N GLN A 30 -19.83 7.13 8.94
CA GLN A 30 -20.74 8.20 9.35
C GLN A 30 -21.09 8.12 10.84
N LEU A 31 -21.39 6.93 11.35
CA LEU A 31 -21.68 6.73 12.77
C LEU A 31 -20.49 7.07 13.65
N ALA A 32 -19.27 6.75 13.20
CA ALA A 32 -18.06 7.17 13.89
C ALA A 32 -17.92 8.69 13.94
N LEU A 33 -18.17 9.34 12.80
CA LEU A 33 -18.13 10.82 12.69
C LEU A 33 -19.17 11.50 13.58
N GLU A 34 -20.39 10.95 13.66
CA GLU A 34 -21.45 11.41 14.57
C GLU A 34 -21.03 11.36 16.06
N GLN A 35 -20.07 10.48 16.40
CA GLN A 35 -19.46 10.35 17.73
C GLN A 35 -18.16 11.17 17.89
N GLY A 36 -17.83 12.01 16.91
CA GLY A 36 -16.64 12.85 16.92
C GLY A 36 -15.35 12.14 16.53
N VAL A 37 -15.44 10.94 15.94
CA VAL A 37 -14.29 10.20 15.43
C VAL A 37 -14.28 10.28 13.90
N GLU A 38 -13.36 11.07 13.35
CA GLU A 38 -13.17 11.17 11.91
C GLU A 38 -12.36 9.96 11.42
N ILE A 39 -12.94 9.17 10.52
CA ILE A 39 -12.28 8.05 9.84
C ILE A 39 -12.55 8.15 8.34
N ILE A 40 -11.49 8.20 7.55
CA ILE A 40 -11.58 8.24 6.09
C ILE A 40 -11.65 6.80 5.54
N PRO A 41 -12.71 6.45 4.82
CA PRO A 41 -12.83 5.14 4.18
C PRO A 41 -11.87 5.03 2.98
N VAL A 42 -11.18 3.91 2.87
CA VAL A 42 -10.38 3.52 1.71
C VAL A 42 -10.85 2.15 1.27
N TRP A 43 -11.69 2.09 0.23
CA TRP A 43 -12.12 0.80 -0.31
C TRP A 43 -10.97 0.12 -1.03
N ASN A 44 -10.71 -1.12 -0.69
CA ASN A 44 -9.63 -1.89 -1.31
C ASN A 44 -10.15 -3.18 -1.96
N LYS A 45 -9.50 -3.57 -3.06
CA LYS A 45 -9.76 -4.85 -3.73
C LYS A 45 -8.58 -5.25 -4.59
N SER A 46 -8.17 -6.51 -4.42
CA SER A 46 -7.03 -7.07 -5.14
C SER A 46 -7.42 -7.59 -6.53
N ASN A 47 -6.40 -7.74 -7.40
CA ASN A 47 -6.58 -8.39 -8.70
C ASN A 47 -7.17 -9.80 -8.58
N ARG A 48 -6.73 -10.57 -7.58
CA ARG A 48 -7.23 -11.91 -7.30
C ARG A 48 -8.72 -11.89 -6.98
N GLU A 49 -9.18 -10.96 -6.15
CA GLU A 49 -10.60 -10.86 -5.79
C GLU A 49 -11.47 -10.46 -6.98
N HIS A 50 -11.01 -9.53 -7.81
CA HIS A 50 -11.69 -9.21 -9.07
C HIS A 50 -11.80 -10.43 -10.00
N SER A 51 -10.73 -11.21 -10.12
CA SER A 51 -10.73 -12.43 -10.96
C SER A 51 -11.68 -13.51 -10.45
N ILE A 52 -11.77 -13.68 -9.11
CA ILE A 52 -12.66 -14.70 -8.50
C ILE A 52 -14.14 -14.40 -8.77
N ILE A 53 -14.54 -13.14 -8.70
CA ILE A 53 -15.97 -12.78 -8.85
C ILE A 53 -16.31 -12.23 -10.24
N GLY A 54 -15.35 -12.20 -11.18
CA GLY A 54 -15.57 -11.71 -12.54
C GLY A 54 -15.88 -10.21 -12.62
N SER A 55 -15.27 -9.39 -11.75
CA SER A 55 -15.46 -7.93 -11.75
C SER A 55 -14.20 -7.18 -12.18
N GLU A 56 -14.36 -5.90 -12.49
CA GLU A 56 -13.27 -4.98 -12.87
C GLU A 56 -13.06 -3.90 -11.80
N PRO A 57 -11.86 -3.29 -11.69
CA PRO A 57 -11.58 -2.22 -10.72
C PRO A 57 -12.57 -1.06 -10.75
N GLY A 58 -13.06 -0.69 -11.94
CA GLY A 58 -14.09 0.33 -12.10
C GLY A 58 -15.41 0.02 -11.37
N ALA A 59 -15.72 -1.26 -11.12
CA ALA A 59 -16.92 -1.63 -10.36
C ALA A 59 -16.79 -1.22 -8.87
N THR A 60 -15.60 -1.32 -8.29
CA THR A 60 -15.35 -0.85 -6.91
C THR A 60 -15.49 0.66 -6.82
N ARG A 61 -14.95 1.41 -7.79
CA ARG A 61 -15.12 2.88 -7.89
C ARG A 61 -16.61 3.24 -7.98
N ALA A 62 -17.37 2.61 -8.88
CA ALA A 62 -18.78 2.88 -9.05
C ALA A 62 -19.61 2.55 -7.79
N ALA A 63 -19.28 1.48 -7.08
CA ALA A 63 -19.93 1.13 -5.81
C ALA A 63 -19.66 2.17 -4.72
N ALA A 64 -18.40 2.62 -4.57
CA ALA A 64 -18.02 3.67 -3.64
C ALA A 64 -18.74 5.00 -3.95
N ASP A 65 -18.70 5.45 -5.20
CA ASP A 65 -19.36 6.70 -5.64
C ASP A 65 -20.87 6.65 -5.42
N THR A 66 -21.49 5.48 -5.66
CA THR A 66 -22.92 5.25 -5.39
C THR A 66 -23.23 5.36 -3.90
N ALA A 67 -22.39 4.75 -3.04
CA ALA A 67 -22.56 4.83 -1.58
C ALA A 67 -22.39 6.26 -1.07
N VAL A 68 -21.36 6.97 -1.54
CA VAL A 68 -21.08 8.39 -1.22
C VAL A 68 -22.28 9.26 -1.55
N LYS A 69 -22.83 9.12 -2.77
CA LYS A 69 -24.02 9.87 -3.21
C LYS A 69 -25.25 9.52 -2.38
N ALA A 70 -25.52 8.24 -2.15
CA ALA A 70 -26.69 7.75 -1.42
C ALA A 70 -26.73 8.23 0.04
N LEU A 71 -25.58 8.33 0.68
CA LEU A 71 -25.46 8.74 2.09
C LEU A 71 -25.12 10.22 2.27
N GLY A 72 -24.96 11.00 1.19
CA GLY A 72 -24.57 12.41 1.26
C GLY A 72 -23.20 12.63 1.95
N TRP A 73 -22.26 11.69 1.77
CA TRP A 73 -20.92 11.77 2.36
C TRP A 73 -20.13 12.90 1.73
N ALA A 74 -19.72 13.90 2.52
CA ALA A 74 -19.00 15.07 2.05
C ALA A 74 -17.49 15.06 2.38
N ALA A 75 -17.05 14.16 3.24
CA ALA A 75 -15.64 14.01 3.59
C ALA A 75 -14.86 13.23 2.52
N PRO A 76 -13.51 13.28 2.52
CA PRO A 76 -12.70 12.49 1.60
C PRO A 76 -13.00 10.99 1.67
N HIS A 77 -12.80 10.31 0.54
CA HIS A 77 -12.83 8.85 0.43
C HIS A 77 -11.88 8.43 -0.69
N PHE A 78 -11.33 7.25 -0.59
CA PHE A 78 -10.32 6.77 -1.53
C PHE A 78 -10.53 5.29 -1.89
N LEU A 79 -9.87 4.88 -2.96
CA LEU A 79 -9.77 3.49 -3.38
C LEU A 79 -8.31 3.07 -3.45
N ASP A 80 -8.03 1.88 -2.93
CA ASP A 80 -6.73 1.23 -3.01
C ASP A 80 -6.76 0.05 -3.97
N ALA A 81 -5.77 0.01 -4.86
CA ALA A 81 -5.45 -1.17 -5.66
C ALA A 81 -4.63 -2.13 -4.80
N ASP A 82 -5.31 -3.06 -4.14
CA ASP A 82 -4.70 -3.95 -3.16
C ASP A 82 -3.86 -5.05 -3.81
N HIS A 83 -2.64 -5.24 -3.33
CA HIS A 83 -1.70 -6.27 -3.80
C HIS A 83 -1.47 -6.23 -5.32
N ILE A 84 -1.06 -5.06 -5.84
CA ILE A 84 -0.79 -4.90 -7.27
C ILE A 84 0.65 -5.27 -7.62
N ARG A 85 0.82 -5.73 -8.87
CA ARG A 85 2.08 -6.09 -9.49
C ARG A 85 2.24 -5.38 -10.82
N LEU A 86 3.43 -5.40 -11.40
CA LEU A 86 3.70 -4.71 -12.66
C LEU A 86 2.74 -5.15 -13.79
N GLU A 87 2.45 -6.45 -13.87
CA GLU A 87 1.55 -7.03 -14.87
C GLU A 87 0.06 -6.72 -14.63
N THR A 88 -0.32 -6.27 -13.43
CA THR A 88 -1.73 -6.03 -13.07
C THR A 88 -2.08 -4.57 -12.85
N VAL A 89 -1.09 -3.72 -12.52
CA VAL A 89 -1.33 -2.32 -12.13
C VAL A 89 -2.08 -1.52 -13.19
N GLY A 90 -1.80 -1.75 -14.46
CA GLY A 90 -2.38 -0.96 -15.57
C GLY A 90 -3.91 -0.92 -15.58
N ARG A 91 -4.59 -2.00 -15.15
CA ARG A 91 -6.05 -2.03 -15.08
C ARG A 91 -6.63 -1.23 -13.91
N PHE A 92 -5.81 -0.91 -12.89
CA PHE A 92 -6.23 -0.16 -11.70
C PHE A 92 -6.00 1.34 -11.84
N LEU A 93 -5.00 1.77 -12.61
CA LEU A 93 -4.60 3.18 -12.74
C LEU A 93 -5.77 4.15 -12.99
N PRO A 94 -6.79 3.83 -13.83
CA PRO A 94 -7.89 4.76 -14.07
C PRO A 94 -8.90 4.86 -12.90
N HIS A 95 -8.82 3.98 -11.91
CA HIS A 95 -9.89 3.76 -10.95
C HIS A 95 -9.49 3.92 -9.49
N CYS A 96 -8.19 3.84 -9.17
CA CYS A 96 -7.68 3.83 -7.81
C CYS A 96 -6.86 5.08 -7.50
N ASP A 97 -6.83 5.43 -6.22
CA ASP A 97 -6.12 6.59 -5.68
C ASP A 97 -4.83 6.18 -4.98
N PHE A 98 -4.77 4.95 -4.47
CA PHE A 98 -3.64 4.32 -3.78
C PHE A 98 -3.30 2.97 -4.39
N TYR A 99 -2.07 2.52 -4.12
CA TYR A 99 -1.53 1.29 -4.72
C TYR A 99 -0.69 0.55 -3.70
N THR A 100 -1.22 -0.57 -3.20
CA THR A 100 -0.49 -1.46 -2.30
C THR A 100 0.42 -2.38 -3.10
N ILE A 101 1.70 -2.04 -3.14
CA ILE A 101 2.72 -2.75 -3.93
C ILE A 101 2.97 -4.14 -3.34
N ASP A 102 2.81 -5.20 -4.15
CA ASP A 102 3.10 -6.59 -3.78
C ASP A 102 4.38 -7.07 -4.46
N VAL A 103 5.42 -7.24 -3.67
CA VAL A 103 6.73 -7.80 -4.07
C VAL A 103 7.11 -9.03 -3.25
N ALA A 104 6.14 -9.68 -2.61
CA ALA A 104 6.38 -10.81 -1.71
C ALA A 104 7.15 -11.96 -2.38
N ASP A 105 6.87 -12.22 -3.66
CA ASP A 105 7.55 -13.29 -4.42
C ASP A 105 9.05 -13.02 -4.64
N PHE A 106 9.51 -11.80 -4.46
CA PHE A 106 10.91 -11.41 -4.61
C PHE A 106 11.69 -11.41 -3.29
N ILE A 107 11.02 -11.53 -2.16
CA ILE A 107 11.67 -11.62 -0.84
C ILE A 107 12.43 -12.94 -0.76
N GLY A 108 13.71 -12.86 -0.39
CA GLY A 108 14.60 -14.03 -0.35
C GLY A 108 15.20 -14.41 -1.70
N GLN A 109 14.77 -13.81 -2.81
CA GLN A 109 15.48 -13.96 -4.07
C GLN A 109 16.78 -13.17 -4.03
N PRO A 110 17.92 -13.77 -4.45
CA PRO A 110 19.21 -13.10 -4.37
C PRO A 110 19.26 -11.89 -5.31
N ALA A 111 19.69 -10.76 -4.79
CA ALA A 111 20.09 -9.63 -5.60
C ALA A 111 21.47 -9.90 -6.24
N ALA A 112 21.76 -9.22 -7.37
CA ALA A 112 23.08 -9.31 -7.98
C ALA A 112 24.17 -8.85 -7.00
N PRO A 113 25.29 -9.59 -6.86
CA PRO A 113 26.36 -9.25 -5.92
C PRO A 113 26.86 -7.81 -6.06
N GLU A 114 26.98 -7.30 -7.28
CA GLU A 114 27.41 -5.95 -7.59
C GLU A 114 26.40 -4.91 -7.06
N ALA A 115 25.11 -5.21 -7.11
CA ALA A 115 24.06 -4.34 -6.58
C ALA A 115 24.12 -4.29 -5.04
N VAL A 116 24.40 -5.43 -4.39
CA VAL A 116 24.59 -5.51 -2.93
C VAL A 116 25.80 -4.67 -2.50
N GLU A 117 26.95 -4.83 -3.17
CA GLU A 117 28.14 -4.04 -2.85
C GLU A 117 27.92 -2.54 -3.11
N ALA A 118 27.25 -2.17 -4.19
CA ALA A 118 26.90 -0.78 -4.47
C ALA A 118 25.94 -0.21 -3.42
N PHE A 119 25.02 -1.01 -2.90
CA PHE A 119 24.15 -0.62 -1.78
C PHE A 119 24.95 -0.36 -0.52
N LEU A 120 25.86 -1.26 -0.12
CA LEU A 120 26.72 -1.09 1.05
C LEU A 120 27.64 0.13 0.97
N GLN A 121 28.08 0.46 -0.23
CA GLN A 121 28.91 1.66 -0.46
C GLN A 121 28.12 2.96 -0.32
N ARG A 122 26.85 2.96 -0.76
CA ARG A 122 25.97 4.14 -0.69
C ARG A 122 25.38 4.37 0.69
N HIS A 123 25.33 3.33 1.53
CA HIS A 123 24.67 3.37 2.84
C HIS A 123 25.59 2.95 3.98
N PRO A 124 26.77 3.66 4.15
CA PRO A 124 27.67 3.37 5.25
C PRO A 124 27.05 3.65 6.62
N GLU A 125 26.04 4.51 6.69
CA GLU A 125 25.29 4.87 7.88
C GLU A 125 24.53 3.68 8.51
N LEU A 126 24.28 2.63 7.75
CA LEU A 126 23.63 1.42 8.26
C LEU A 126 24.57 0.51 9.06
N ILE A 127 25.88 0.77 9.02
CA ILE A 127 26.89 -0.02 9.73
C ILE A 127 27.24 0.69 11.05
N GLY A 128 27.18 -0.04 12.16
CA GLY A 128 27.46 0.47 13.50
C GLY A 128 26.23 0.53 14.39
N THR A 129 26.19 1.49 15.28
CA THR A 129 25.13 1.63 16.26
C THR A 129 23.92 2.39 15.68
N GLN A 130 22.77 1.74 15.66
CA GLN A 130 21.50 2.31 15.19
C GLN A 130 20.59 2.57 16.39
N VAL A 131 20.21 3.82 16.62
CA VAL A 131 19.23 4.19 17.64
C VAL A 131 17.85 4.26 16.98
N VAL A 132 16.94 3.40 17.41
CA VAL A 132 15.56 3.36 16.90
C VAL A 132 14.63 3.95 17.95
N PRO A 133 13.88 5.02 17.67
CA PRO A 133 12.94 5.60 18.61
C PRO A 133 11.94 4.56 19.14
N GLY A 134 11.81 4.45 20.46
CA GLY A 134 10.92 3.48 21.12
C GLY A 134 11.54 2.10 21.38
N ILE A 135 12.77 1.84 20.92
CA ILE A 135 13.54 0.64 21.26
C ILE A 135 14.63 1.03 22.26
N ALA A 136 14.60 0.39 23.45
CA ALA A 136 15.48 0.77 24.57
C ALA A 136 16.96 0.50 24.28
N GLU A 137 17.27 -0.62 23.62
CA GLU A 137 18.64 -0.99 23.31
C GLU A 137 18.97 -0.69 21.85
N PRO A 138 20.07 0.02 21.56
CA PRO A 138 20.51 0.26 20.18
C PRO A 138 20.80 -1.05 19.45
N LEU A 139 20.46 -1.09 18.16
CA LEU A 139 20.89 -2.17 17.28
C LEU A 139 22.34 -1.93 16.87
N VAL A 140 23.16 -2.96 16.95
CA VAL A 140 24.55 -2.91 16.46
C VAL A 140 24.66 -3.82 15.23
N THR A 141 25.00 -3.20 14.10
CA THR A 141 25.07 -3.90 12.81
C THR A 141 26.50 -3.89 12.27
N THR A 142 26.93 -5.03 11.76
CA THR A 142 28.18 -5.14 11.03
C THR A 142 27.95 -4.99 9.52
N ARG A 143 29.05 -4.79 8.77
CA ARG A 143 28.97 -4.82 7.29
C ARG A 143 28.40 -6.14 6.76
N GLU A 144 28.72 -7.26 7.43
CA GLU A 144 28.21 -8.58 7.04
C GLU A 144 26.72 -8.74 7.30
N ASP A 145 26.22 -8.22 8.41
CA ASP A 145 24.77 -8.22 8.71
C ASP A 145 24.03 -7.44 7.62
N ILE A 146 24.48 -6.25 7.26
CA ILE A 146 23.85 -5.44 6.22
C ILE A 146 23.97 -6.11 4.84
N ARG A 147 25.11 -6.76 4.53
CA ARG A 147 25.24 -7.55 3.29
C ARG A 147 24.23 -8.68 3.23
N HIS A 148 24.07 -9.42 4.31
CA HIS A 148 23.12 -10.52 4.38
C HIS A 148 21.67 -10.04 4.18
N ILE A 149 21.28 -8.98 4.87
CA ILE A 149 19.94 -8.37 4.74
C ILE A 149 19.73 -7.85 3.30
N ALA A 150 20.70 -7.12 2.76
CA ALA A 150 20.60 -6.61 1.39
C ALA A 150 20.49 -7.75 0.36
N ALA A 151 21.24 -8.84 0.52
CA ALA A 151 21.15 -9.99 -0.37
C ALA A 151 19.73 -10.59 -0.40
N GLN A 152 19.01 -10.56 0.72
CA GLN A 152 17.65 -11.13 0.81
C GLN A 152 16.55 -10.17 0.34
N PHE A 153 16.70 -8.87 0.51
CA PHE A 153 15.61 -7.91 0.33
C PHE A 153 15.81 -6.90 -0.80
N LEU A 154 17.04 -6.71 -1.27
CA LEU A 154 17.33 -5.68 -2.27
C LEU A 154 16.61 -5.93 -3.59
N LYS A 155 16.47 -7.21 -4.01
CA LYS A 155 15.70 -7.57 -5.21
C LYS A 155 14.25 -7.11 -5.09
N ALA A 156 13.58 -7.42 -3.99
CA ALA A 156 12.20 -7.00 -3.73
C ALA A 156 12.07 -5.46 -3.75
N THR A 157 13.01 -4.75 -3.13
CA THR A 157 13.04 -3.27 -3.13
C THR A 157 13.21 -2.70 -4.54
N GLN A 158 14.04 -3.32 -5.39
CA GLN A 158 14.24 -2.91 -6.78
C GLN A 158 12.95 -3.10 -7.61
N GLU A 159 12.26 -4.23 -7.43
CA GLU A 159 10.98 -4.49 -8.10
C GLU A 159 9.88 -3.52 -7.64
N ALA A 160 9.81 -3.23 -6.34
CA ALA A 160 8.91 -2.21 -5.82
C ALA A 160 9.19 -0.84 -6.45
N GLY A 161 10.46 -0.46 -6.55
CA GLY A 161 10.88 0.78 -7.22
C GLY A 161 10.57 0.81 -8.71
N THR A 162 10.57 -0.33 -9.38
CA THR A 162 10.19 -0.45 -10.80
C THR A 162 8.68 -0.23 -10.95
N LEU A 163 7.87 -0.87 -10.12
CA LEU A 163 6.42 -0.70 -10.11
C LEU A 163 6.02 0.74 -9.75
N TYR A 164 6.68 1.34 -8.76
CA TYR A 164 6.41 2.74 -8.35
C TYR A 164 6.65 3.76 -9.46
N ARG A 165 7.58 3.50 -10.38
CA ARG A 165 7.91 4.41 -11.50
C ARG A 165 7.05 4.18 -12.74
N HIS A 166 6.27 3.12 -12.77
CA HIS A 166 5.36 2.78 -13.86
C HIS A 166 4.11 3.67 -13.85
#